data_0bfcef9743fdb921584543250e291fdd
#
_entry.id   0bfcef9743fdb921584543250e291fdd
#
_cell.length_a   1.000
_cell.length_b   1.000
_cell.length_c   1.000
_cell.angle_alpha   90.00
_cell.angle_beta   90.00
_cell.angle_gamma   90.00
#
_symmetry.space_group_name_H-M   'P 1'
#
loop_
_entity.id
_entity.type
_entity.pdbx_description
1 polymer ?
#
loop_
_entity_poly.entity_id
_entity_poly.type
_entity_poly.pdbx_seq_one_letter_code
_entity_poly.pdbx_strand_id
1 'polypeptide(L)'
;MPEWKDMTILLSSKPFGETGMLVSVLSKNNGRYKSFVHGGNSVKKRSIFQKGNICNAEWKARISDQMGSIKLELVSSTATNFFNLPIQLTALSAVCEISDSILPEREPNQNIFIATLNLFELLKISNGLNFDWVKGYVKWEIGLLSELGFSLKLQECAVNGKRENLSFVSPKTGRAVSYNEGLPYKDKLLVLPKFLGGNNNSTCLILSLIHI
;
A
#
# COMPACT_ATOMS: atom_id res chain seq x y z
N MET A 1 -1.71 28.39 -14.59
CA MET A 1 -0.70 27.39 -14.22
C MET A 1 -1.41 26.33 -13.39
N PRO A 2 -1.29 25.06 -13.72
CA PRO A 2 -1.91 24.01 -12.92
C PRO A 2 -1.25 23.97 -11.54
N GLU A 3 -2.07 23.95 -10.48
CA GLU A 3 -1.65 23.86 -9.08
C GLU A 3 -2.71 23.15 -8.25
N TRP A 4 -2.28 22.50 -7.16
CA TRP A 4 -3.16 21.91 -6.18
C TRP A 4 -2.52 21.93 -4.79
N LYS A 5 -3.38 21.87 -3.76
CA LYS A 5 -3.00 21.67 -2.36
C LYS A 5 -3.75 20.46 -1.83
N ASP A 6 -3.04 19.55 -1.17
CA ASP A 6 -3.64 18.32 -0.67
C ASP A 6 -2.80 17.67 0.43
N MET A 7 -3.42 16.78 1.19
CA MET A 7 -2.72 15.86 2.09
C MET A 7 -2.04 14.76 1.28
N THR A 8 -0.80 14.47 1.63
CA THR A 8 0.03 13.48 0.90
C THR A 8 0.77 12.55 1.85
N ILE A 9 1.05 11.35 1.35
CA ILE A 9 2.00 10.39 1.95
C ILE A 9 3.26 10.42 1.11
N LEU A 10 4.42 10.61 1.74
CA LEU A 10 5.71 10.56 1.07
C LEU A 10 6.10 9.11 0.80
N LEU A 11 6.17 8.72 -0.48
CA LEU A 11 6.51 7.37 -0.91
C LEU A 11 8.02 7.19 -1.05
N SER A 12 8.68 8.14 -1.71
CA SER A 12 10.14 8.12 -1.89
C SER A 12 10.73 9.51 -1.95
N SER A 13 12.02 9.60 -1.65
CA SER A 13 12.81 10.82 -1.78
C SER A 13 14.25 10.48 -2.18
N LYS A 14 14.81 11.25 -3.11
CA LYS A 14 16.20 11.09 -3.57
C LYS A 14 16.83 12.47 -3.76
N PRO A 15 18.09 12.68 -3.33
CA PRO A 15 18.82 13.90 -3.65
C PRO A 15 18.90 14.11 -5.17
N PHE A 16 18.77 15.37 -5.60
CA PHE A 16 18.87 15.75 -7.01
C PHE A 16 19.63 17.08 -7.13
N GLY A 17 20.80 17.02 -7.76
CA GLY A 17 21.73 18.14 -7.79
C GLY A 17 22.27 18.48 -6.38
N GLU A 18 22.79 19.68 -6.22
CA GLU A 18 23.43 20.10 -4.96
C GLU A 18 22.43 20.33 -3.81
N THR A 19 21.31 20.98 -4.09
CA THR A 19 20.37 21.44 -3.06
C THR A 19 18.97 20.85 -3.18
N GLY A 20 18.64 20.23 -4.31
CA GLY A 20 17.30 19.74 -4.61
C GLY A 20 17.03 18.34 -4.12
N MET A 21 15.74 17.99 -4.09
CA MET A 21 15.24 16.63 -3.86
C MET A 21 14.21 16.27 -4.92
N LEU A 22 14.27 15.06 -5.42
CA LEU A 22 13.20 14.43 -6.19
C LEU A 22 12.36 13.61 -5.23
N VAL A 23 11.06 13.85 -5.20
CA VAL A 23 10.13 13.15 -4.32
C VAL A 23 9.00 12.49 -5.10
N SER A 24 8.51 11.38 -4.59
CA SER A 24 7.25 10.77 -5.02
C SER A 24 6.29 10.81 -3.84
N VAL A 25 5.08 11.31 -4.08
CA VAL A 25 4.02 11.42 -3.07
C VAL A 25 2.74 10.81 -3.58
N LEU A 26 1.96 10.20 -2.68
CA LEU A 26 0.59 9.81 -2.92
C LEU A 26 -0.33 10.88 -2.34
N SER A 27 -1.01 11.62 -3.19
CA SER A 27 -1.99 12.65 -2.83
C SER A 27 -3.36 12.01 -2.64
N LYS A 28 -4.13 12.52 -1.67
CA LYS A 28 -5.48 12.02 -1.40
C LYS A 28 -6.42 12.13 -2.60
N ASN A 29 -6.39 13.27 -3.30
CA ASN A 29 -7.34 13.58 -4.37
C ASN A 29 -6.72 13.62 -5.77
N ASN A 30 -5.38 13.64 -5.87
CA ASN A 30 -4.70 13.83 -7.16
C ASN A 30 -3.90 12.60 -7.61
N GLY A 31 -3.82 11.53 -6.78
CA GLY A 31 -3.06 10.34 -7.09
C GLY A 31 -1.55 10.47 -6.81
N ARG A 32 -0.76 9.62 -7.45
CA ARG A 32 0.70 9.62 -7.28
C ARG A 32 1.36 10.69 -8.14
N TYR A 33 2.24 11.49 -7.54
CA TYR A 33 3.00 12.56 -8.19
C TYR A 33 4.49 12.44 -7.91
N LYS A 34 5.31 12.49 -8.96
CA LYS A 34 6.74 12.78 -8.87
C LYS A 34 6.96 14.27 -9.04
N SER A 35 7.79 14.87 -8.19
CA SER A 35 7.98 16.32 -8.19
C SER A 35 9.33 16.72 -7.64
N PHE A 36 9.76 17.92 -7.99
CA PHE A 36 11.00 18.50 -7.52
C PHE A 36 10.76 19.41 -6.30
N VAL A 37 11.62 19.27 -5.28
CA VAL A 37 11.63 20.16 -4.11
C VAL A 37 12.88 21.03 -4.12
N HIS A 38 12.71 22.33 -4.23
CA HIS A 38 13.80 23.29 -4.16
C HIS A 38 14.35 23.38 -2.73
N GLY A 39 15.68 23.30 -2.58
CA GLY A 39 16.34 23.40 -1.27
C GLY A 39 15.95 22.29 -0.28
N GLY A 40 15.54 21.12 -0.79
CA GLY A 40 15.12 19.99 0.01
C GLY A 40 16.27 19.23 0.68
N ASN A 41 17.48 19.29 0.13
CA ASN A 41 18.64 18.53 0.63
C ASN A 41 19.33 19.15 1.87
N SER A 42 18.71 20.13 2.51
CA SER A 42 19.26 20.73 3.73
C SER A 42 19.08 19.83 4.94
N VAL A 43 20.06 19.85 5.87
CA VAL A 43 20.03 19.04 7.11
C VAL A 43 18.74 19.29 7.92
N LYS A 44 18.29 20.53 7.98
CA LYS A 44 17.07 20.94 8.70
C LYS A 44 15.79 20.31 8.15
N LYS A 45 15.77 19.92 6.87
CA LYS A 45 14.59 19.36 6.21
C LYS A 45 14.60 17.83 6.08
N ARG A 46 15.70 17.16 6.46
CA ARG A 46 15.83 15.69 6.32
C ARG A 46 14.73 14.90 7.00
N SER A 47 14.22 15.41 8.12
CA SER A 47 13.12 14.75 8.85
C SER A 47 11.81 14.72 8.04
N ILE A 48 11.59 15.66 7.13
CA ILE A 48 10.41 15.72 6.28
C ILE A 48 10.45 14.59 5.24
N PHE A 49 11.65 14.31 4.69
CA PHE A 49 11.84 13.41 3.56
C PHE A 49 12.03 11.93 3.96
N GLN A 50 11.32 11.47 4.99
CA GLN A 50 11.29 10.06 5.38
C GLN A 50 10.05 9.37 4.80
N LYS A 51 10.23 8.15 4.28
CA LYS A 51 9.13 7.33 3.73
C LYS A 51 8.00 7.19 4.75
N GLY A 52 6.76 7.27 4.27
CA GLY A 52 5.58 7.15 5.09
C GLY A 52 5.19 8.43 5.86
N ASN A 53 5.97 9.50 5.80
CA ASN A 53 5.59 10.76 6.41
C ASN A 53 4.34 11.34 5.75
N ILE A 54 3.46 11.90 6.58
CA ILE A 54 2.24 12.57 6.14
C ILE A 54 2.54 14.07 6.07
N CYS A 55 2.30 14.67 4.91
CA CYS A 55 2.60 16.06 4.63
C CYS A 55 1.40 16.78 4.00
N ASN A 56 1.24 18.06 4.29
CA ASN A 56 0.50 18.96 3.42
C ASN A 56 1.41 19.36 2.25
N ALA A 57 0.91 19.19 1.03
CA ALA A 57 1.66 19.47 -0.18
C ALA A 57 1.01 20.59 -0.99
N GLU A 58 1.84 21.46 -1.55
CA GLU A 58 1.47 22.45 -2.56
C GLU A 58 2.27 22.16 -3.83
N TRP A 59 1.61 21.68 -4.88
CA TRP A 59 2.23 21.40 -6.15
C TRP A 59 1.89 22.47 -7.20
N LYS A 60 2.88 22.79 -8.06
CA LYS A 60 2.74 23.75 -9.15
C LYS A 60 3.56 23.32 -10.36
N ALA A 61 3.02 23.53 -11.56
CA ALA A 61 3.76 23.36 -12.82
C ALA A 61 3.39 24.44 -13.83
N ARG A 62 4.19 24.60 -14.86
CA ARG A 62 3.86 25.50 -15.99
C ARG A 62 2.79 24.90 -16.89
N ILE A 63 2.91 23.61 -17.13
CA ILE A 63 1.98 22.80 -17.96
C ILE A 63 1.64 21.54 -17.15
N SER A 64 0.45 21.01 -17.31
CA SER A 64 -0.08 19.84 -16.55
C SER A 64 0.82 18.62 -16.60
N ASP A 65 1.44 18.34 -17.73
CA ASP A 65 2.24 17.12 -17.94
C ASP A 65 3.67 17.22 -17.44
N GLN A 66 4.12 18.38 -16.97
CA GLN A 66 5.44 18.52 -16.38
C GLN A 66 5.47 17.99 -14.96
N MET A 67 6.67 17.52 -14.54
CA MET A 67 6.91 17.07 -13.16
C MET A 67 6.54 18.13 -12.12
N GLY A 68 6.77 19.42 -12.43
CA GLY A 68 6.50 20.53 -11.53
C GLY A 68 7.39 20.59 -10.30
N SER A 69 7.04 21.52 -9.41
CA SER A 69 7.68 21.67 -8.10
C SER A 69 6.64 21.49 -7.00
N ILE A 70 7.08 20.95 -5.86
CA ILE A 70 6.23 20.72 -4.70
C ILE A 70 6.88 21.29 -3.45
N LYS A 71 6.07 21.91 -2.59
CA LYS A 71 6.41 22.25 -1.22
C LYS A 71 5.74 21.26 -0.30
N LEU A 72 6.46 20.76 0.70
CA LEU A 72 5.97 19.80 1.68
C LEU A 72 6.10 20.40 3.07
N GLU A 73 5.01 20.36 3.83
CA GLU A 73 4.94 20.70 5.25
C GLU A 73 4.58 19.44 6.04
N LEU A 74 5.46 19.06 6.97
CA LEU A 74 5.27 17.85 7.77
C LEU A 74 4.07 17.99 8.70
N VAL A 75 3.12 17.06 8.58
CA VAL A 75 1.96 16.93 9.49
C VAL A 75 2.23 15.87 10.54
N SER A 76 2.75 14.71 10.13
CA SER A 76 3.05 13.60 11.03
C SER A 76 4.28 12.83 10.55
N SER A 77 5.21 12.58 11.48
CA SER A 77 6.39 11.76 11.23
C SER A 77 6.08 10.31 11.56
N THR A 78 5.65 9.55 10.56
CA THR A 78 5.21 8.15 10.73
C THR A 78 6.38 7.23 11.04
N ALA A 79 7.50 7.36 10.34
CA ALA A 79 8.67 6.49 10.50
C ALA A 79 9.27 6.53 11.92
N THR A 80 9.19 7.67 12.62
CA THR A 80 9.73 7.81 13.98
C THR A 80 9.07 6.89 14.99
N ASN A 81 7.81 6.52 14.76
CA ASN A 81 7.07 5.60 15.63
C ASN A 81 7.64 4.17 15.60
N PHE A 82 8.45 3.84 14.60
CA PHE A 82 8.92 2.46 14.35
C PHE A 82 10.43 2.27 14.50
N PHE A 83 11.18 3.24 15.01
CA PHE A 83 12.64 3.10 15.15
C PHE A 83 13.08 1.87 15.98
N ASN A 84 12.29 1.50 16.98
CA ASN A 84 12.56 0.32 17.81
C ASN A 84 11.76 -0.91 17.34
N LEU A 85 11.09 -0.87 16.19
CA LEU A 85 10.22 -1.90 15.65
C LEU A 85 10.60 -2.20 14.19
N PRO A 86 11.72 -2.93 13.97
CA PRO A 86 12.31 -3.09 12.63
C PRO A 86 11.36 -3.77 11.63
N ILE A 87 10.51 -4.69 12.09
CA ILE A 87 9.55 -5.38 11.21
C ILE A 87 8.48 -4.40 10.71
N GLN A 88 7.93 -3.55 11.59
CA GLN A 88 6.95 -2.54 11.23
C GLN A 88 7.57 -1.45 10.32
N LEU A 89 8.82 -1.07 10.58
CA LEU A 89 9.56 -0.13 9.72
C LEU A 89 9.78 -0.72 8.31
N THR A 90 10.07 -2.01 8.23
CA THR A 90 10.21 -2.72 6.95
C THR A 90 8.85 -2.76 6.23
N ALA A 91 7.77 -3.06 6.94
CA ALA A 91 6.41 -3.06 6.37
C ALA A 91 6.02 -1.67 5.85
N LEU A 92 6.29 -0.60 6.61
CA LEU A 92 6.08 0.79 6.17
C LEU A 92 6.84 1.08 4.86
N SER A 93 8.12 0.69 4.81
CA SER A 93 8.96 0.88 3.62
C SER A 93 8.43 0.11 2.43
N ALA A 94 8.01 -1.15 2.63
CA ALA A 94 7.43 -1.99 1.58
C ALA A 94 6.14 -1.38 1.02
N VAL A 95 5.22 -0.90 1.88
CA VAL A 95 3.99 -0.21 1.45
C VAL A 95 4.31 0.99 0.56
N CYS A 96 5.29 1.82 0.96
CA CYS A 96 5.69 2.99 0.19
C CYS A 96 6.32 2.60 -1.16
N GLU A 97 7.21 1.61 -1.18
CA GLU A 97 7.89 1.15 -2.40
C GLU A 97 6.93 0.49 -3.39
N ILE A 98 6.04 -0.37 -2.91
CA ILE A 98 5.00 -1.00 -3.74
C ILE A 98 4.11 0.08 -4.34
N SER A 99 3.60 1.02 -3.52
CA SER A 99 2.75 2.11 -4.01
C SER A 99 3.47 2.98 -5.05
N ASP A 100 4.76 3.30 -4.84
CA ASP A 100 5.55 4.09 -5.79
C ASP A 100 5.79 3.37 -7.11
N SER A 101 5.89 2.03 -7.08
CA SER A 101 6.20 1.21 -8.25
C SER A 101 4.99 0.97 -9.15
N ILE A 102 3.83 0.68 -8.55
CA ILE A 102 2.70 0.12 -9.28
C ILE A 102 1.55 1.11 -9.51
N LEU A 103 1.40 2.14 -8.64
CA LEU A 103 0.34 3.13 -8.87
C LEU A 103 0.67 4.01 -10.09
N PRO A 104 -0.29 4.20 -11.00
CA PRO A 104 -0.11 5.12 -12.12
C PRO A 104 0.07 6.57 -11.60
N GLU A 105 0.76 7.39 -12.39
CA GLU A 105 0.94 8.80 -12.05
C GLU A 105 -0.34 9.59 -12.34
N ARG A 106 -0.70 10.51 -11.43
CA ARG A 106 -1.79 11.49 -11.58
C ARG A 106 -3.18 10.88 -11.70
N GLU A 107 -3.32 9.65 -11.29
CA GLU A 107 -4.61 8.98 -11.24
C GLU A 107 -5.11 8.95 -9.80
N PRO A 108 -6.24 9.63 -9.48
CA PRO A 108 -6.79 9.68 -8.14
C PRO A 108 -7.15 8.30 -7.60
N ASN A 109 -6.72 8.00 -6.38
CA ASN A 109 -6.95 6.70 -5.74
C ASN A 109 -7.19 6.87 -4.23
N GLN A 110 -8.32 7.50 -3.89
CA GLN A 110 -8.66 7.84 -2.50
C GLN A 110 -8.78 6.61 -1.62
N ASN A 111 -9.28 5.48 -2.15
CA ASN A 111 -9.44 4.24 -1.38
C ASN A 111 -8.08 3.73 -0.91
N ILE A 112 -7.08 3.72 -1.79
CA ILE A 112 -5.71 3.30 -1.44
C ILE A 112 -5.05 4.29 -0.48
N PHE A 113 -5.25 5.59 -0.66
CA PHE A 113 -4.75 6.59 0.27
C PHE A 113 -5.28 6.36 1.68
N ILE A 114 -6.59 6.18 1.84
CA ILE A 114 -7.24 5.91 3.13
C ILE A 114 -6.80 4.55 3.71
N ALA A 115 -6.75 3.51 2.88
CA ALA A 115 -6.31 2.18 3.30
C ALA A 115 -4.85 2.22 3.80
N THR A 116 -3.98 3.01 3.16
CA THR A 116 -2.58 3.18 3.58
C THR A 116 -2.47 3.90 4.92
N LEU A 117 -3.24 4.97 5.13
CA LEU A 117 -3.30 5.64 6.44
C LEU A 117 -3.79 4.70 7.55
N ASN A 118 -4.86 3.94 7.31
CA ASN A 118 -5.39 2.98 8.25
C ASN A 118 -4.38 1.89 8.60
N LEU A 119 -3.62 1.42 7.61
CA LEU A 119 -2.55 0.45 7.83
C LEU A 119 -1.43 1.05 8.69
N PHE A 120 -1.04 2.31 8.47
CA PHE A 120 -0.03 2.98 9.29
C PHE A 120 -0.49 3.14 10.75
N GLU A 121 -1.76 3.46 10.98
CA GLU A 121 -2.31 3.49 12.34
C GLU A 121 -2.34 2.09 12.97
N LEU A 122 -2.72 1.06 12.21
CA LEU A 122 -2.69 -0.32 12.69
C LEU A 122 -1.28 -0.78 13.08
N LEU A 123 -0.26 -0.42 12.28
CA LEU A 123 1.15 -0.67 12.60
C LEU A 123 1.58 0.00 13.92
N LYS A 124 1.09 1.22 14.22
CA LYS A 124 1.41 1.94 15.46
C LYS A 124 0.82 1.28 16.71
N ILE A 125 -0.44 0.81 16.60
CA ILE A 125 -1.16 0.20 17.73
C ILE A 125 -0.57 -1.17 18.07
N SER A 126 0.06 -1.84 17.11
CA SER A 126 0.59 -3.19 17.26
C SER A 126 1.91 -3.20 18.03
N ASN A 127 1.85 -3.54 19.30
CA ASN A 127 3.00 -3.54 20.24
C ASN A 127 3.98 -4.70 20.00
N GLY A 128 4.51 -4.88 18.80
CA GLY A 128 5.59 -5.83 18.48
C GLY A 128 5.27 -7.32 18.68
N LEU A 129 4.38 -7.66 19.62
CA LEU A 129 3.99 -9.04 19.95
C LEU A 129 2.69 -9.49 19.26
N ASN A 130 1.90 -8.55 18.76
CA ASN A 130 0.64 -8.84 18.06
C ASN A 130 0.82 -8.70 16.56
N PHE A 131 0.62 -9.79 15.83
CA PHE A 131 0.74 -9.85 14.37
C PHE A 131 -0.59 -9.54 13.64
N ASP A 132 -1.59 -8.95 14.30
CA ASP A 132 -2.87 -8.60 13.64
C ASP A 132 -2.69 -7.57 12.52
N TRP A 133 -1.67 -6.72 12.61
CA TRP A 133 -1.30 -5.81 11.53
C TRP A 133 -0.91 -6.52 10.22
N VAL A 134 -0.40 -7.76 10.30
CA VAL A 134 -0.07 -8.55 9.09
C VAL A 134 -1.33 -8.89 8.29
N LYS A 135 -2.45 -9.19 9.00
CA LYS A 135 -3.76 -9.36 8.34
C LYS A 135 -4.22 -8.07 7.66
N GLY A 136 -3.97 -6.93 8.30
CA GLY A 136 -4.23 -5.60 7.73
C GLY A 136 -3.38 -5.33 6.49
N TYR A 137 -2.09 -5.68 6.55
CA TYR A 137 -1.17 -5.56 5.42
C TYR A 137 -1.63 -6.40 4.21
N VAL A 138 -1.97 -7.67 4.41
CA VAL A 138 -2.51 -8.53 3.33
C VAL A 138 -3.82 -7.98 2.75
N LYS A 139 -4.72 -7.47 3.60
CA LYS A 139 -5.96 -6.83 3.12
C LYS A 139 -5.67 -5.56 2.30
N TRP A 140 -4.67 -4.78 2.70
CA TRP A 140 -4.22 -3.61 1.96
C TRP A 140 -3.67 -4.01 0.57
N GLU A 141 -2.83 -5.05 0.49
CA GLU A 141 -2.33 -5.58 -0.79
C GLU A 141 -3.46 -6.03 -1.72
N ILE A 142 -4.44 -6.78 -1.18
CA ILE A 142 -5.62 -7.21 -1.95
C ILE A 142 -6.44 -6.01 -2.43
N GLY A 143 -6.61 -4.99 -1.60
CA GLY A 143 -7.27 -3.74 -1.96
C GLY A 143 -6.55 -3.02 -3.09
N LEU A 144 -5.21 -2.96 -3.01
CA LEU A 144 -4.36 -2.35 -4.04
C LEU A 144 -4.47 -3.09 -5.38
N LEU A 145 -4.44 -4.44 -5.36
CA LEU A 145 -4.67 -5.24 -6.56
C LEU A 145 -6.06 -4.99 -7.15
N SER A 146 -7.08 -4.88 -6.30
CA SER A 146 -8.45 -4.62 -6.74
C SER A 146 -8.58 -3.27 -7.48
N GLU A 147 -7.96 -2.21 -6.95
CA GLU A 147 -7.95 -0.88 -7.60
C GLU A 147 -7.19 -0.90 -8.94
N LEU A 148 -6.21 -1.76 -9.09
CA LEU A 148 -5.49 -1.96 -10.35
C LEU A 148 -6.22 -2.89 -11.34
N GLY A 149 -7.43 -3.37 -10.99
CA GLY A 149 -8.24 -4.25 -11.84
C GLY A 149 -7.98 -5.75 -11.67
N PHE A 150 -7.12 -6.14 -10.72
CA PHE A 150 -6.80 -7.54 -10.39
C PHE A 150 -7.56 -8.03 -9.16
N SER A 151 -8.87 -7.87 -9.14
CA SER A 151 -9.70 -8.25 -7.98
C SER A 151 -9.72 -9.75 -7.75
N LEU A 152 -9.49 -10.15 -6.51
CA LEU A 152 -9.74 -11.52 -6.06
C LEU A 152 -11.24 -11.72 -5.80
N LYS A 153 -11.82 -12.82 -6.30
CA LYS A 153 -13.22 -13.19 -6.08
C LYS A 153 -13.31 -14.27 -5.01
N LEU A 154 -13.32 -13.85 -3.74
CA LEU A 154 -13.27 -14.75 -2.58
C LEU A 154 -14.63 -15.02 -1.94
N GLN A 155 -15.73 -14.50 -2.50
CA GLN A 155 -17.07 -14.55 -1.91
C GLN A 155 -17.87 -15.80 -2.32
N GLU A 156 -17.47 -16.46 -3.39
CA GLU A 156 -18.17 -17.62 -3.98
C GLU A 156 -17.22 -18.62 -4.63
N CYS A 157 -17.60 -19.87 -4.62
CA CYS A 157 -16.83 -20.95 -5.25
C CYS A 157 -16.84 -20.81 -6.77
N ALA A 158 -15.66 -20.88 -7.40
CA ALA A 158 -15.50 -20.81 -8.86
C ALA A 158 -16.17 -21.92 -9.63
N VAL A 159 -16.41 -23.09 -8.98
CA VAL A 159 -16.92 -24.30 -9.63
C VAL A 159 -18.45 -24.42 -9.50
N ASN A 160 -18.98 -24.24 -8.29
CA ASN A 160 -20.40 -24.49 -8.01
C ASN A 160 -21.19 -23.24 -7.60
N GLY A 161 -20.55 -22.06 -7.52
CA GLY A 161 -21.18 -20.79 -7.14
C GLY A 161 -21.62 -20.67 -5.67
N LYS A 162 -21.39 -21.70 -4.85
CA LYS A 162 -21.79 -21.69 -3.43
C LYS A 162 -20.86 -20.77 -2.63
N ARG A 163 -21.41 -20.14 -1.59
CA ARG A 163 -20.67 -19.24 -0.67
C ARG A 163 -20.20 -19.93 0.61
N GLU A 164 -20.52 -21.21 0.75
CA GLU A 164 -20.22 -22.00 1.94
C GLU A 164 -18.98 -22.85 1.74
N ASN A 165 -18.28 -23.17 2.84
CA ASN A 165 -17.12 -24.05 2.89
C ASN A 165 -15.99 -23.65 1.94
N LEU A 166 -15.79 -22.35 1.69
CA LEU A 166 -14.68 -21.84 0.91
C LEU A 166 -13.37 -22.12 1.66
N SER A 167 -12.45 -22.84 1.04
CA SER A 167 -11.23 -23.33 1.71
C SER A 167 -9.96 -23.10 0.92
N PHE A 168 -10.08 -22.87 -0.37
CA PHE A 168 -8.95 -22.68 -1.27
C PHE A 168 -9.13 -21.48 -2.18
N VAL A 169 -8.02 -21.03 -2.77
CA VAL A 169 -7.98 -20.02 -3.84
C VAL A 169 -7.17 -20.55 -5.00
N SER A 170 -7.68 -20.41 -6.20
CA SER A 170 -6.93 -20.74 -7.41
C SER A 170 -5.91 -19.63 -7.72
N PRO A 171 -4.60 -19.92 -7.74
CA PRO A 171 -3.60 -18.91 -8.09
C PRO A 171 -3.71 -18.44 -9.55
N LYS A 172 -4.29 -19.28 -10.42
CA LYS A 172 -4.49 -18.94 -11.83
C LYS A 172 -5.62 -17.95 -12.08
N THR A 173 -6.68 -17.99 -11.26
CA THR A 173 -7.90 -17.21 -11.51
C THR A 173 -8.23 -16.21 -10.40
N GLY A 174 -7.54 -16.27 -9.25
CA GLY A 174 -7.84 -15.43 -8.07
C GLY A 174 -9.22 -15.70 -7.46
N ARG A 175 -9.85 -16.85 -7.76
CA ARG A 175 -11.21 -17.20 -7.31
C ARG A 175 -11.17 -18.22 -6.19
N ALA A 176 -12.11 -18.10 -5.25
CA ALA A 176 -12.27 -19.08 -4.19
C ALA A 176 -12.80 -20.43 -4.71
N VAL A 177 -12.44 -21.50 -4.03
CA VAL A 177 -12.92 -22.86 -4.28
C VAL A 177 -13.33 -23.49 -2.96
N SER A 178 -14.51 -24.15 -2.94
CA SER A 178 -15.00 -24.88 -1.78
C SER A 178 -14.14 -26.11 -1.47
N TYR A 179 -14.20 -26.59 -0.23
CA TYR A 179 -13.38 -27.72 0.23
C TYR A 179 -13.53 -28.96 -0.65
N ASN A 180 -14.77 -29.39 -0.91
CA ASN A 180 -15.04 -30.61 -1.66
C ASN A 180 -14.54 -30.53 -3.11
N GLU A 181 -14.72 -29.39 -3.77
CA GLU A 181 -14.30 -29.17 -5.16
C GLU A 181 -12.78 -28.99 -5.28
N GLY A 182 -12.15 -28.43 -4.24
CA GLY A 182 -10.71 -28.18 -4.24
C GLY A 182 -9.87 -29.36 -3.79
N LEU A 183 -10.44 -30.31 -3.03
CA LEU A 183 -9.68 -31.42 -2.44
C LEU A 183 -8.85 -32.23 -3.46
N PRO A 184 -9.37 -32.58 -4.67
CA PRO A 184 -8.59 -33.28 -5.69
C PRO A 184 -7.40 -32.48 -6.24
N TYR A 185 -7.41 -31.15 -6.04
CA TYR A 185 -6.42 -30.21 -6.58
C TYR A 185 -5.67 -29.45 -5.49
N LYS A 186 -5.73 -29.91 -4.23
CA LYS A 186 -5.17 -29.20 -3.07
C LYS A 186 -3.71 -28.75 -3.25
N ASP A 187 -2.89 -29.56 -3.93
CA ASP A 187 -1.47 -29.29 -4.14
C ASP A 187 -1.21 -28.16 -5.17
N LYS A 188 -2.25 -27.75 -5.93
CA LYS A 188 -2.22 -26.67 -6.92
C LYS A 188 -3.01 -25.44 -6.48
N LEU A 189 -3.65 -25.50 -5.33
CA LEU A 189 -4.49 -24.43 -4.79
C LEU A 189 -3.85 -23.82 -3.54
N LEU A 190 -4.06 -22.54 -3.34
CA LEU A 190 -3.65 -21.85 -2.11
C LEU A 190 -4.75 -22.02 -1.05
N VAL A 191 -4.36 -22.16 0.20
CA VAL A 191 -5.31 -22.23 1.32
C VAL A 191 -5.92 -20.83 1.54
N LEU A 192 -7.25 -20.74 1.57
CA LEU A 192 -7.97 -19.51 1.91
C LEU A 192 -7.97 -19.31 3.43
N PRO A 193 -7.30 -18.25 3.95
CA PRO A 193 -7.26 -17.99 5.39
C PRO A 193 -8.61 -17.55 5.93
N LYS A 194 -8.86 -17.82 7.21
CA LYS A 194 -10.10 -17.46 7.89
C LYS A 194 -10.40 -15.96 7.86
N PHE A 195 -9.40 -15.10 8.00
CA PHE A 195 -9.56 -13.64 7.99
C PHE A 195 -9.94 -13.07 6.61
N LEU A 196 -9.87 -13.88 5.54
CA LEU A 196 -10.36 -13.58 4.19
C LEU A 196 -11.64 -14.33 3.83
N GLY A 197 -12.29 -15.00 4.80
CA GLY A 197 -13.54 -15.71 4.60
C GLY A 197 -13.40 -17.22 4.42
N GLY A 198 -12.22 -17.79 4.62
CA GLY A 198 -12.00 -19.24 4.56
C GLY A 198 -12.49 -19.97 5.83
N ASN A 199 -12.83 -21.25 5.70
CA ASN A 199 -13.23 -22.12 6.80
C ASN A 199 -12.06 -22.74 7.57
N ASN A 200 -10.84 -22.66 7.05
CA ASN A 200 -9.68 -23.29 7.65
C ASN A 200 -9.11 -22.47 8.81
N ASN A 201 -8.89 -23.15 9.96
CA ASN A 201 -8.16 -22.58 11.12
C ASN A 201 -6.64 -22.42 10.87
N SER A 202 -6.15 -22.70 9.67
CA SER A 202 -4.75 -22.55 9.35
C SER A 202 -4.37 -21.06 9.36
N THR A 203 -3.49 -20.70 10.26
CA THR A 203 -2.84 -19.39 10.37
C THR A 203 -1.79 -19.22 9.24
N CYS A 204 -2.08 -19.75 8.06
CA CYS A 204 -1.14 -19.70 6.95
C CYS A 204 -1.19 -18.29 6.33
N LEU A 205 -0.22 -17.47 6.70
CA LEU A 205 0.02 -16.11 6.19
C LEU A 205 0.65 -16.12 4.77
N ILE A 206 0.64 -17.27 4.08
CA ILE A 206 1.31 -17.49 2.79
C ILE A 206 0.43 -17.05 1.59
N LEU A 207 -0.43 -16.06 1.76
CA LEU A 207 -0.98 -15.32 0.64
C LEU A 207 -0.19 -14.02 0.44
N SER A 208 1.12 -14.14 0.38
CA SER A 208 1.95 -13.06 -0.12
C SER A 208 1.76 -12.96 -1.64
N LEU A 209 1.68 -11.75 -2.17
CA LEU A 209 1.63 -11.42 -3.60
C LEU A 209 2.72 -12.11 -4.45
N ILE A 210 3.74 -12.67 -3.83
CA ILE A 210 4.84 -13.41 -4.47
C ILE A 210 4.36 -14.72 -5.12
N HIS A 211 3.17 -15.20 -4.78
CA HIS A 211 2.62 -16.47 -5.28
C HIS A 211 1.36 -16.33 -6.15
N ILE A 212 0.88 -15.11 -6.40
CA ILE A 212 -0.17 -14.77 -7.34
C ILE A 212 0.39 -13.95 -8.49
#